data_33d7f8dae80c3a7eebcc538d41bdec79
#
_entry.id   33d7f8dae80c3a7eebcc538d41bdec79
#
_cell.length_a   1.000
_cell.length_b   1.000
_cell.length_c   1.000
_cell.angle_alpha   90.00
_cell.angle_beta   90.00
_cell.angle_gamma   90.00
#
_symmetry.space_group_name_H-M   'P 1'
#
loop_
_entity.id
_entity.type
_entity.pdbx_description
1 polymer ?
#
loop_
_entity_poly.entity_id
_entity_poly.type
_entity_poly.pdbx_seq_one_letter_code
_entity_poly.pdbx_strand_id
1 'polypeptide(L)'
;MDKGVKGFRFDVINVIGKDEDLKDSTNNVGKEMYTDKPIVHEFIKEMNKETFGKLESITTVGEMSSTTIKNCILYSNPKEKELSMTFNFHHLKVDYENGEKWSNRPFDFILLKKILNEWQEQIEKGGGWSALFWNNHDQPRAISRFCKEEYRVEASKMLAATIHLLRGTPYISR
;
A
#
# COMPACT_ATOMS: atom_id res chain seq x y z
N MET A 1 -14.86 -5.75 18.25
CA MET A 1 -14.60 -7.18 17.98
C MET A 1 -15.72 -8.08 18.43
N ASP A 2 -16.43 -7.72 19.46
CA ASP A 2 -17.61 -8.49 19.98
C ASP A 2 -18.77 -8.63 18.99
N LYS A 3 -18.75 -7.87 17.90
CA LYS A 3 -19.73 -7.94 16.79
C LYS A 3 -19.38 -8.97 15.72
N GLY A 4 -18.34 -9.80 15.92
CA GLY A 4 -17.94 -10.84 14.97
C GLY A 4 -17.11 -10.34 13.76
N VAL A 5 -16.61 -9.10 13.81
CA VAL A 5 -15.73 -8.56 12.75
C VAL A 5 -14.41 -9.35 12.74
N LYS A 6 -14.00 -9.82 11.56
CA LYS A 6 -12.82 -10.67 11.35
C LYS A 6 -11.66 -9.96 10.61
N GLY A 7 -11.83 -8.70 10.27
CA GLY A 7 -10.76 -7.94 9.61
C GLY A 7 -11.00 -6.44 9.63
N PHE A 8 -9.90 -5.70 9.51
CA PHE A 8 -9.91 -4.24 9.48
C PHE A 8 -8.99 -3.72 8.39
N ARG A 9 -9.47 -2.73 7.65
CA ARG A 9 -8.63 -1.89 6.81
C ARG A 9 -8.46 -0.55 7.50
N PHE A 10 -7.22 -0.15 7.72
CA PHE A 10 -6.86 1.12 8.33
C PHE A 10 -6.48 2.12 7.25
N ASP A 11 -7.22 3.22 7.22
CA ASP A 11 -7.06 4.30 6.25
C ASP A 11 -5.83 5.13 6.58
N VAL A 12 -4.91 5.26 5.61
CA VAL A 12 -3.65 6.02 5.70
C VAL A 12 -2.96 5.94 7.09
N ILE A 13 -2.90 4.75 7.65
CA ILE A 13 -2.48 4.51 9.03
C ILE A 13 -1.06 5.00 9.33
N ASN A 14 -0.20 5.08 8.32
CA ASN A 14 1.19 5.50 8.49
C ASN A 14 1.38 7.02 8.68
N VAL A 15 0.29 7.81 8.69
CA VAL A 15 0.36 9.27 8.88
C VAL A 15 -0.30 9.75 10.17
N ILE A 16 -0.65 8.84 11.08
CA ILE A 16 -1.29 9.20 12.36
C ILE A 16 -0.33 9.81 13.37
N GLY A 17 0.97 9.49 13.27
CA GLY A 17 2.00 10.07 14.12
C GLY A 17 2.53 11.39 13.58
N LYS A 18 2.77 12.33 14.47
CA LYS A 18 3.31 13.64 14.16
C LYS A 18 4.44 13.98 15.12
N ASP A 19 5.32 14.88 14.72
CA ASP A 19 6.31 15.44 15.64
C ASP A 19 5.60 16.27 16.71
N GLU A 20 6.08 16.23 17.95
CA GLU A 20 5.50 16.99 19.06
C GLU A 20 5.64 18.50 18.82
N ASP A 21 6.78 18.92 18.30
CA ASP A 21 7.03 20.30 17.90
C ASP A 21 6.44 20.57 16.52
N LEU A 22 5.45 21.44 16.46
CA LEU A 22 4.90 21.93 15.19
C LEU A 22 5.88 22.92 14.55
N LYS A 23 6.43 22.52 13.41
CA LYS A 23 7.39 23.31 12.62
C LYS A 23 6.88 23.47 11.20
N ASP A 24 7.25 24.58 10.57
CA ASP A 24 7.02 24.74 9.14
C ASP A 24 7.91 23.77 8.35
N SER A 25 7.33 23.13 7.36
CA SER A 25 8.10 22.28 6.45
C SER A 25 8.90 23.13 5.47
N THR A 26 10.11 22.69 5.17
CA THR A 26 10.91 23.23 4.07
C THR A 26 10.43 22.75 2.70
N ASN A 27 9.60 21.72 2.67
CA ASN A 27 8.98 21.15 1.47
C ASN A 27 7.53 21.59 1.35
N ASN A 28 7.09 21.93 0.15
CA ASN A 28 5.72 22.43 -0.12
C ASN A 28 4.58 21.50 0.36
N VAL A 29 4.85 20.21 0.58
CA VAL A 29 3.84 19.22 0.95
C VAL A 29 3.94 18.77 2.40
N GLY A 30 5.08 18.98 3.08
CA GLY A 30 5.29 18.66 4.49
C GLY A 30 5.16 17.20 4.89
N LYS A 31 5.23 16.26 3.96
CA LYS A 31 5.03 14.81 4.22
C LYS A 31 6.02 14.24 5.22
N GLU A 32 7.23 14.75 5.26
CA GLU A 32 8.28 14.37 6.19
C GLU A 32 7.91 14.62 7.65
N MET A 33 6.94 15.50 7.90
CA MET A 33 6.51 15.86 9.25
C MET A 33 5.56 14.83 9.88
N TYR A 34 4.94 13.96 9.08
CA TYR A 34 3.90 13.06 9.57
C TYR A 34 3.90 11.66 8.94
N THR A 35 4.70 11.40 7.89
CA THR A 35 4.71 10.09 7.22
C THR A 35 5.73 9.16 7.87
N ASP A 36 5.30 7.95 8.20
CA ASP A 36 6.14 6.87 8.73
C ASP A 36 6.98 7.29 9.96
N LYS A 37 6.41 8.12 10.84
CA LYS A 37 7.10 8.51 12.08
C LYS A 37 7.27 7.29 12.99
N PRO A 38 8.38 7.18 13.75
CA PRO A 38 8.61 6.06 14.67
C PRO A 38 7.45 5.80 15.64
N ILE A 39 6.81 6.84 16.14
CA ILE A 39 5.66 6.75 17.04
C ILE A 39 4.46 6.00 16.44
N VAL A 40 4.32 5.96 15.11
CA VAL A 40 3.25 5.21 14.43
C VAL A 40 3.36 3.72 14.72
N HIS A 41 4.59 3.18 14.68
CA HIS A 41 4.85 1.78 14.98
C HIS A 41 4.46 1.44 16.43
N GLU A 42 4.73 2.34 17.38
CA GLU A 42 4.34 2.16 18.77
C GLU A 42 2.82 2.12 18.91
N PHE A 43 2.10 3.06 18.29
CA PHE A 43 0.63 3.08 18.30
C PHE A 43 0.02 1.82 17.68
N ILE A 44 0.56 1.33 16.57
CA ILE A 44 0.03 0.12 15.93
C ILE A 44 0.33 -1.12 16.77
N LYS A 45 1.52 -1.22 17.38
CA LYS A 45 1.88 -2.31 18.31
C LYS A 45 0.97 -2.32 19.54
N GLU A 46 0.71 -1.16 20.11
CA GLU A 46 -0.25 -1.02 21.22
C GLU A 46 -1.66 -1.45 20.80
N MET A 47 -2.14 -0.95 19.68
CA MET A 47 -3.45 -1.32 19.13
C MET A 47 -3.54 -2.83 18.85
N ASN A 48 -2.52 -3.44 18.28
CA ASN A 48 -2.45 -4.90 18.09
C ASN A 48 -2.57 -5.60 19.44
N LYS A 49 -1.70 -5.26 20.38
CA LYS A 49 -1.66 -5.88 21.71
C LYS A 49 -2.99 -5.76 22.45
N GLU A 50 -3.65 -4.62 22.40
CA GLU A 50 -4.86 -4.36 23.17
C GLU A 50 -6.16 -4.80 22.48
N THR A 51 -6.12 -5.07 21.16
CA THR A 51 -7.33 -5.39 20.40
C THR A 51 -7.18 -6.67 19.57
N PHE A 52 -6.88 -6.54 18.30
CA PHE A 52 -6.96 -7.64 17.31
C PHE A 52 -5.88 -8.71 17.50
N GLY A 53 -4.73 -8.38 18.08
CA GLY A 53 -3.69 -9.37 18.39
C GLY A 53 -4.05 -10.39 19.47
N LYS A 54 -5.14 -10.14 20.22
CA LYS A 54 -5.69 -11.08 21.21
C LYS A 54 -6.60 -12.15 20.59
N LEU A 55 -6.91 -12.04 19.32
CA LEU A 55 -7.88 -12.90 18.66
C LEU A 55 -7.24 -13.72 17.54
N GLU A 56 -7.71 -14.95 17.41
CA GLU A 56 -7.32 -15.81 16.31
C GLU A 56 -8.07 -15.43 15.02
N SER A 57 -7.43 -15.66 13.87
CA SER A 57 -8.06 -15.50 12.54
C SER A 57 -8.55 -14.08 12.24
N ILE A 58 -7.85 -13.06 12.71
CA ILE A 58 -8.08 -11.67 12.33
C ILE A 58 -7.11 -11.27 11.23
N THR A 59 -7.62 -10.58 10.22
CA THR A 59 -6.81 -9.99 9.14
C THR A 59 -6.81 -8.47 9.25
N THR A 60 -5.64 -7.86 9.19
CA THR A 60 -5.51 -6.41 9.18
C THR A 60 -4.72 -5.94 7.96
N VAL A 61 -5.18 -4.88 7.33
CA VAL A 61 -4.48 -4.26 6.20
C VAL A 61 -4.35 -2.76 6.43
N GLY A 62 -3.13 -2.26 6.30
CA GLY A 62 -2.84 -0.82 6.36
C GLY A 62 -2.71 -0.22 4.98
N GLU A 63 -3.40 0.88 4.74
CA GLU A 63 -3.12 1.72 3.59
C GLU A 63 -1.97 2.65 3.91
N MET A 64 -0.93 2.61 3.06
CA MET A 64 0.29 3.37 3.27
C MET A 64 0.42 4.50 2.26
N SER A 65 0.40 5.73 2.76
CA SER A 65 0.65 6.92 1.94
C SER A 65 2.14 7.24 1.91
N SER A 66 2.70 7.39 0.70
CA SER A 66 4.10 7.85 0.50
C SER A 66 5.17 7.11 1.31
N THR A 67 4.95 5.84 1.59
CA THR A 67 5.81 4.97 2.40
C THR A 67 7.03 4.43 1.63
N THR A 68 7.92 3.76 2.33
CA THR A 68 9.06 3.03 1.77
C THR A 68 8.88 1.51 1.91
N ILE A 69 9.64 0.74 1.12
CA ILE A 69 9.66 -0.73 1.24
C ILE A 69 10.07 -1.13 2.67
N LYS A 70 11.09 -0.47 3.23
CA LYS A 70 11.56 -0.73 4.60
C LYS A 70 10.43 -0.59 5.62
N ASN A 71 9.64 0.48 5.54
CA ASN A 71 8.53 0.70 6.45
C ASN A 71 7.39 -0.30 6.21
N CYS A 72 7.06 -0.63 4.96
CA CYS A 72 6.08 -1.67 4.66
C CYS A 72 6.47 -3.04 5.23
N ILE A 73 7.78 -3.36 5.24
CA ILE A 73 8.29 -4.57 5.91
C ILE A 73 8.00 -4.50 7.41
N LEU A 74 8.34 -3.40 8.09
CA LEU A 74 8.09 -3.24 9.53
C LEU A 74 6.61 -3.40 9.85
N TYR A 75 5.74 -2.68 9.12
CA TYR A 75 4.29 -2.75 9.34
C TYR A 75 3.68 -4.14 9.14
N SER A 76 4.26 -4.98 8.28
CA SER A 76 3.65 -6.26 7.87
C SER A 76 4.46 -7.51 8.22
N ASN A 77 5.64 -7.37 8.85
CA ASN A 77 6.38 -8.52 9.35
C ASN A 77 5.73 -9.05 10.64
N PRO A 78 5.33 -10.33 10.70
CA PRO A 78 4.69 -10.91 11.87
C PRO A 78 5.48 -10.77 13.19
N LYS A 79 6.81 -10.65 13.10
CA LYS A 79 7.67 -10.46 14.27
C LYS A 79 7.48 -9.12 14.93
N GLU A 80 7.09 -8.10 14.17
CA GLU A 80 6.84 -6.75 14.66
C GLU A 80 5.48 -6.62 15.38
N LYS A 81 4.55 -7.55 15.15
CA LYS A 81 3.22 -7.56 15.77
C LYS A 81 2.44 -6.27 15.49
N GLU A 82 2.44 -5.84 14.26
CA GLU A 82 1.70 -4.67 13.80
C GLU A 82 0.50 -5.11 12.96
N LEU A 83 0.60 -5.13 11.65
CA LEU A 83 -0.47 -5.45 10.71
C LEU A 83 -0.19 -6.76 9.98
N SER A 84 -1.22 -7.36 9.39
CA SER A 84 -1.04 -8.57 8.57
C SER A 84 -0.43 -8.26 7.20
N MET A 85 -0.75 -7.11 6.60
CA MET A 85 -0.28 -6.70 5.28
C MET A 85 -0.45 -5.20 5.05
N THR A 86 0.17 -4.70 3.98
CA THR A 86 0.10 -3.29 3.61
C THR A 86 -0.23 -3.09 2.13
N PHE A 87 -1.06 -2.07 1.83
CA PHE A 87 -1.19 -1.50 0.50
C PHE A 87 -0.13 -0.45 0.27
N ASN A 88 0.47 -0.43 -0.92
CA ASN A 88 1.29 0.68 -1.40
C ASN A 88 0.83 1.11 -2.80
N PHE A 89 1.15 2.33 -3.21
CA PHE A 89 0.68 2.91 -4.47
C PHE A 89 1.79 3.10 -5.52
N HIS A 90 3.00 2.63 -5.27
CA HIS A 90 4.15 2.92 -6.14
C HIS A 90 3.97 2.40 -7.56
N HIS A 91 3.44 1.20 -7.72
CA HIS A 91 3.16 0.58 -9.02
C HIS A 91 2.07 1.30 -9.83
N LEU A 92 1.25 2.13 -9.19
CA LEU A 92 0.21 2.93 -9.85
C LEU A 92 0.70 4.31 -10.31
N LYS A 93 1.95 4.69 -10.01
CA LYS A 93 2.48 6.03 -10.32
C LYS A 93 3.31 6.08 -11.62
N VAL A 94 3.26 5.02 -12.40
CA VAL A 94 4.10 4.85 -13.61
C VAL A 94 3.67 5.68 -14.82
N ASP A 95 2.54 6.34 -14.72
CA ASP A 95 2.03 7.32 -15.69
C ASP A 95 1.90 8.74 -15.09
N TYR A 96 2.43 8.96 -13.88
CA TYR A 96 2.40 10.29 -13.28
C TYR A 96 3.42 11.22 -13.95
N GLU A 97 3.01 12.45 -14.16
CA GLU A 97 3.86 13.54 -14.62
C GLU A 97 3.93 14.60 -13.53
N ASN A 98 5.14 14.94 -13.07
CA ASN A 98 5.37 15.90 -11.98
C ASN A 98 4.57 15.58 -10.70
N GLY A 99 4.29 14.31 -10.43
CA GLY A 99 3.48 13.86 -9.28
C GLY A 99 1.96 13.89 -9.49
N GLU A 100 1.49 14.33 -10.64
CA GLU A 100 0.06 14.45 -10.96
C GLU A 100 -0.53 13.13 -11.50
N LYS A 101 -1.55 12.61 -10.80
CA LYS A 101 -2.20 11.33 -11.15
C LYS A 101 -3.20 11.40 -12.32
N TRP A 102 -3.55 12.60 -12.76
CA TRP A 102 -4.49 12.84 -13.85
C TRP A 102 -3.80 13.29 -15.14
N SER A 103 -2.52 12.97 -15.29
CA SER A 103 -1.74 13.29 -16.49
C SER A 103 -2.15 12.43 -17.68
N ASN A 104 -1.85 12.91 -18.91
CA ASN A 104 -2.03 12.15 -20.15
C ASN A 104 -0.75 11.41 -20.56
N ARG A 105 0.24 11.31 -19.68
CA ARG A 105 1.49 10.60 -19.93
C ARG A 105 1.19 9.11 -20.13
N PRO A 106 1.68 8.46 -21.19
CA PRO A 106 1.62 7.01 -21.32
C PRO A 106 2.32 6.33 -20.14
N PHE A 107 1.76 5.24 -19.64
CA PHE A 107 2.39 4.49 -18.57
C PHE A 107 3.74 3.91 -19.01
N ASP A 108 4.69 3.91 -18.08
CA ASP A 108 6.01 3.32 -18.27
C ASP A 108 6.01 1.85 -17.86
N PHE A 109 5.90 0.96 -18.84
CA PHE A 109 5.85 -0.48 -18.61
C PHE A 109 7.16 -1.03 -18.03
N ILE A 110 8.30 -0.47 -18.42
CA ILE A 110 9.61 -0.89 -17.90
C ILE A 110 9.73 -0.51 -16.42
N LEU A 111 9.33 0.72 -16.09
CA LEU A 111 9.27 1.18 -14.70
C LEU A 111 8.30 0.33 -13.86
N LEU A 112 7.13 0.00 -14.40
CA LEU A 112 6.15 -0.87 -13.73
C LEU A 112 6.76 -2.22 -13.36
N LYS A 113 7.42 -2.88 -14.31
CA LYS A 113 8.10 -4.16 -14.05
C LYS A 113 9.20 -4.04 -13.00
N LYS A 114 9.99 -2.98 -13.08
CA LYS A 114 11.06 -2.71 -12.10
C LYS A 114 10.50 -2.56 -10.69
N ILE A 115 9.48 -1.72 -10.53
CA ILE A 115 8.83 -1.49 -9.23
C ILE A 115 8.24 -2.79 -8.68
N LEU A 116 7.46 -3.51 -9.47
CA LEU A 116 6.85 -4.77 -9.04
C LEU A 116 7.92 -5.78 -8.60
N ASN A 117 8.99 -5.95 -9.37
CA ASN A 117 10.06 -6.88 -9.03
C ASN A 117 10.79 -6.47 -7.74
N GLU A 118 11.17 -5.20 -7.61
CA GLU A 118 11.86 -4.68 -6.44
C GLU A 118 11.02 -4.86 -5.16
N TRP A 119 9.73 -4.49 -5.21
CA TRP A 119 8.83 -4.64 -4.07
C TRP A 119 8.60 -6.10 -3.71
N GLN A 120 8.41 -7.00 -4.68
CA GLN A 120 8.25 -8.43 -4.45
C GLN A 120 9.49 -9.02 -3.74
N GLU A 121 10.67 -8.75 -4.29
CA GLU A 121 11.94 -9.28 -3.78
C GLU A 121 12.25 -8.76 -2.37
N GLN A 122 12.13 -7.45 -2.14
CA GLN A 122 12.53 -6.87 -0.86
C GLN A 122 11.53 -7.16 0.25
N ILE A 123 10.23 -7.14 -0.02
CA ILE A 123 9.19 -7.51 0.96
C ILE A 123 9.36 -8.98 1.37
N GLU A 124 9.62 -9.88 0.41
CA GLU A 124 9.93 -11.30 0.69
C GLU A 124 11.14 -11.44 1.60
N LYS A 125 12.26 -10.86 1.23
CA LYS A 125 13.51 -10.91 2.01
C LYS A 125 13.35 -10.35 3.42
N GLY A 126 12.52 -9.31 3.56
CA GLY A 126 12.24 -8.67 4.84
C GLY A 126 11.18 -9.38 5.69
N GLY A 127 10.54 -10.42 5.17
CA GLY A 127 9.48 -11.17 5.87
C GLY A 127 8.15 -10.43 5.98
N GLY A 128 7.95 -9.38 5.20
CA GLY A 128 6.68 -8.65 5.12
C GLY A 128 5.66 -9.30 4.18
N TRP A 129 4.46 -8.73 4.11
CA TRP A 129 3.38 -9.19 3.23
C TRP A 129 2.66 -8.03 2.56
N SER A 130 2.44 -8.14 1.24
CA SER A 130 1.76 -7.11 0.44
C SER A 130 0.31 -7.43 0.19
N ALA A 131 -0.55 -6.43 0.30
CA ALA A 131 -1.87 -6.41 -0.29
C ALA A 131 -1.75 -5.85 -1.73
N LEU A 132 -2.14 -6.65 -2.71
CA LEU A 132 -1.95 -6.35 -4.14
C LEU A 132 -3.25 -5.88 -4.77
N PHE A 133 -3.20 -4.83 -5.58
CA PHE A 133 -4.39 -4.28 -6.24
C PHE A 133 -4.02 -3.43 -7.46
N TRP A 134 -5.00 -3.24 -8.35
CA TRP A 134 -4.91 -2.31 -9.47
C TRP A 134 -5.82 -1.10 -9.31
N ASN A 135 -6.93 -1.25 -8.62
CA ASN A 135 -7.97 -0.24 -8.51
C ASN A 135 -8.39 -0.02 -7.05
N ASN A 136 -8.68 1.21 -6.71
CA ASN A 136 -9.43 1.59 -5.52
C ASN A 136 -10.27 2.84 -5.84
N HIS A 137 -10.94 3.41 -4.84
CA HIS A 137 -11.79 4.60 -5.01
C HIS A 137 -10.99 5.90 -5.22
N ASP A 138 -9.69 5.92 -4.90
CA ASP A 138 -8.81 7.09 -5.00
C ASP A 138 -8.01 7.16 -6.30
N GLN A 139 -8.10 6.13 -7.14
CA GLN A 139 -7.31 6.02 -8.37
C GLN A 139 -8.20 5.87 -9.60
N PRO A 140 -7.82 6.46 -10.73
CA PRO A 140 -8.45 6.15 -12.01
C PRO A 140 -8.33 4.66 -12.30
N ARG A 141 -9.32 4.08 -13.00
CA ARG A 141 -9.30 2.66 -13.35
C ARG A 141 -8.04 2.29 -14.14
N ALA A 142 -7.32 1.27 -13.65
CA ALA A 142 -6.07 0.84 -14.27
C ALA A 142 -6.25 0.44 -15.75
N ILE A 143 -7.37 -0.20 -16.08
CA ILE A 143 -7.66 -0.58 -17.45
C ILE A 143 -7.81 0.62 -18.40
N SER A 144 -8.32 1.75 -17.91
CA SER A 144 -8.43 2.98 -18.69
C SER A 144 -7.12 3.74 -18.81
N ARG A 145 -6.17 3.47 -17.92
CA ARG A 145 -4.85 4.13 -17.88
C ARG A 145 -3.79 3.35 -18.63
N PHE A 146 -3.81 2.04 -18.50
CA PHE A 146 -2.71 1.15 -18.88
C PHE A 146 -2.97 0.36 -20.16
N CYS A 147 -4.14 0.52 -20.81
CA CYS A 147 -4.40 -0.13 -22.06
C CYS A 147 -5.26 0.70 -23.01
N LYS A 148 -5.25 0.30 -24.29
CA LYS A 148 -6.16 0.83 -25.30
C LYS A 148 -7.48 0.05 -25.25
N GLU A 149 -8.60 0.73 -25.56
CA GLU A 149 -9.93 0.15 -25.52
C GLU A 149 -10.07 -1.12 -26.40
N GLU A 150 -9.41 -1.13 -27.54
CA GLU A 150 -9.41 -2.29 -28.47
C GLU A 150 -8.86 -3.58 -27.84
N TYR A 151 -7.98 -3.49 -26.82
CA TYR A 151 -7.37 -4.62 -26.11
C TYR A 151 -7.88 -4.76 -24.68
N ARG A 152 -9.03 -4.19 -24.36
CA ARG A 152 -9.56 -4.12 -23.00
C ARG A 152 -9.67 -5.47 -22.31
N VAL A 153 -10.16 -6.48 -23.01
CA VAL A 153 -10.37 -7.83 -22.45
C VAL A 153 -9.03 -8.51 -22.15
N GLU A 154 -8.12 -8.50 -23.11
CA GLU A 154 -6.79 -9.11 -22.99
C GLU A 154 -5.97 -8.44 -21.90
N ALA A 155 -5.97 -7.11 -21.87
CA ALA A 155 -5.28 -6.32 -20.87
C ALA A 155 -5.86 -6.54 -19.46
N SER A 156 -7.20 -6.66 -19.33
CA SER A 156 -7.83 -6.97 -18.04
C SER A 156 -7.39 -8.35 -17.54
N LYS A 157 -7.33 -9.36 -18.41
CA LYS A 157 -6.85 -10.70 -18.06
C LYS A 157 -5.38 -10.68 -17.66
N MET A 158 -4.54 -9.94 -18.38
CA MET A 158 -3.12 -9.80 -18.08
C MET A 158 -2.91 -9.12 -16.73
N LEU A 159 -3.58 -8.00 -16.46
CA LEU A 159 -3.50 -7.30 -15.17
C LEU A 159 -3.99 -8.19 -14.02
N ALA A 160 -5.10 -8.91 -14.21
CA ALA A 160 -5.60 -9.85 -13.21
C ALA A 160 -4.59 -10.98 -12.95
N ALA A 161 -4.06 -11.61 -13.99
CA ALA A 161 -3.05 -12.65 -13.86
C ALA A 161 -1.82 -12.13 -13.09
N THR A 162 -1.37 -10.91 -13.35
CA THR A 162 -0.22 -10.32 -12.69
C THR A 162 -0.40 -10.31 -11.17
N ILE A 163 -1.48 -9.71 -10.64
CA ILE A 163 -1.66 -9.63 -9.18
C ILE A 163 -1.99 -10.97 -8.51
N HIS A 164 -2.54 -11.94 -9.26
CA HIS A 164 -2.85 -13.27 -8.70
C HIS A 164 -1.62 -14.20 -8.69
N LEU A 165 -0.62 -13.94 -9.51
CA LEU A 165 0.61 -14.74 -9.58
C LEU A 165 1.77 -14.14 -8.76
N LEU A 166 1.67 -12.90 -8.34
CA LEU A 166 2.64 -12.27 -7.44
C LEU A 166 2.41 -12.73 -6.00
N ARG A 167 3.48 -12.72 -5.20
CA ARG A 167 3.39 -13.02 -3.76
C ARG A 167 2.69 -11.89 -3.02
N GLY A 168 1.55 -12.18 -2.44
CA GLY A 168 0.72 -11.23 -1.71
C GLY A 168 -0.75 -11.63 -1.71
N THR A 169 -1.59 -10.82 -1.11
CA THR A 169 -3.04 -11.01 -1.09
C THR A 169 -3.69 -10.10 -2.13
N PRO A 170 -4.31 -10.64 -3.20
CA PRO A 170 -4.98 -9.81 -4.19
C PRO A 170 -6.30 -9.24 -3.67
N TYR A 171 -6.48 -7.94 -3.91
CA TYR A 171 -7.71 -7.20 -3.62
C TYR A 171 -8.34 -6.73 -4.94
N ILE A 172 -9.62 -7.02 -5.12
CA ILE A 172 -10.37 -6.67 -6.32
C ILE A 172 -11.45 -5.66 -5.96
N SER A 173 -11.34 -4.46 -6.51
CA SER A 173 -12.37 -3.42 -6.44
C SER A 173 -13.34 -3.56 -7.60
N ARG A 174 -14.63 -3.52 -7.31
CA ARG A 174 -15.70 -3.48 -8.30
C ARG A 174 -15.99 -2.07 -8.78
#